data_12187c9bb5da4c69a1bd5cb80af40d48
#
_entry.id   12187c9bb5da4c69a1bd5cb80af40d48
#
_cell.length_a   1.000
_cell.length_b   1.000
_cell.length_c   1.000
_cell.angle_alpha   90.00
_cell.angle_beta   90.00
_cell.angle_gamma   90.00
#
_symmetry.space_group_name_H-M   'P 1'
#
loop_
_entity.id
_entity.type
_entity.pdbx_description
1 polymer ?
#
loop_
_entity_poly.entity_id
_entity_poly.type
_entity_poly.pdbx_seq_one_letter_code
_entity_poly.pdbx_strand_id
1 'polypeptide(L)'
;MPTCIITMSDIQALGAIEYLEGQGIRVPEDVSVMGFDGIYHTVMGKNLCSIDQRGHEKGKKAAEMLFEILKGNEPENKISLIPFTFEEGETLKDIS
;
A
#
# COMPACT_ATOMS: atom_id res chain seq x y z
N MET A 1 5.97 -17.87 16.18
CA MET A 1 5.30 -16.63 15.71
C MET A 1 6.06 -16.07 14.52
N PRO A 2 5.39 -15.59 13.47
CA PRO A 2 6.10 -15.01 12.34
C PRO A 2 6.81 -13.72 12.74
N THR A 3 7.86 -13.36 12.00
CA THR A 3 8.59 -12.12 12.22
C THR A 3 8.01 -10.95 11.43
N CYS A 4 7.21 -11.23 10.41
CA CYS A 4 6.59 -10.21 9.56
C CYS A 4 5.25 -10.69 9.03
N ILE A 5 4.29 -9.78 8.98
CA ILE A 5 2.98 -9.99 8.37
C ILE A 5 2.84 -8.99 7.21
N ILE A 6 2.56 -9.51 6.02
CA ILE A 6 2.28 -8.68 4.85
C ILE A 6 0.78 -8.80 4.57
N THR A 7 0.09 -7.67 4.51
CA THR A 7 -1.34 -7.63 4.27
C THR A 7 -1.64 -7.20 2.83
N MET A 8 -2.86 -7.47 2.39
CA MET A 8 -3.29 -7.14 1.03
C MET A 8 -3.81 -5.70 0.91
N SER A 9 -3.95 -5.00 2.04
CA SER A 9 -4.39 -3.61 2.05
C SER A 9 -3.95 -2.93 3.33
N ASP A 10 -3.94 -1.60 3.32
CA ASP A 10 -3.61 -0.81 4.51
C ASP A 10 -4.67 -0.97 5.61
N ILE A 11 -5.94 -1.17 5.23
CA ILE A 11 -7.02 -1.41 6.19
C ILE A 11 -6.75 -2.69 6.97
N GLN A 12 -6.31 -3.75 6.28
CA GLN A 12 -5.96 -5.00 6.95
C GLN A 12 -4.74 -4.84 7.86
N ALA A 13 -3.76 -4.06 7.41
CA ALA A 13 -2.60 -3.76 8.23
C ALA A 13 -2.99 -3.02 9.51
N LEU A 14 -3.89 -2.05 9.40
CA LEU A 14 -4.41 -1.30 10.54
C LEU A 14 -5.03 -2.25 11.57
N GLY A 15 -5.92 -3.15 11.12
CA GLY A 15 -6.56 -4.11 12.01
C GLY A 15 -5.57 -5.05 12.67
N ALA A 16 -4.58 -5.53 11.91
CA ALA A 16 -3.54 -6.41 12.44
C ALA A 16 -2.71 -5.70 13.52
N ILE A 17 -2.28 -4.47 13.27
CA ILE A 17 -1.47 -3.71 14.21
C ILE A 17 -2.26 -3.41 15.48
N GLU A 18 -3.51 -2.97 15.35
CA GLU A 18 -4.36 -2.69 16.50
C GLU A 18 -4.53 -3.92 17.39
N TYR A 19 -4.79 -5.07 16.79
CA TYR A 19 -4.96 -6.31 17.55
C TYR A 19 -3.66 -6.72 18.25
N LEU A 20 -2.55 -6.72 17.52
CA LEU A 20 -1.25 -7.13 18.07
C LEU A 20 -0.83 -6.23 19.24
N GLU A 21 -0.89 -4.93 19.06
CA GLU A 21 -0.54 -3.97 20.10
C GLU A 21 -1.47 -4.12 21.31
N GLY A 22 -2.75 -4.40 21.09
CA GLY A 22 -3.71 -4.64 22.17
C GLY A 22 -3.41 -5.90 22.96
N GLN A 23 -2.70 -6.87 22.37
CA GLN A 23 -2.28 -8.09 23.04
C GLN A 23 -0.87 -7.98 23.65
N GLY A 24 -0.27 -6.81 23.63
CA GLY A 24 1.08 -6.61 24.14
C GLY A 24 2.17 -7.04 23.18
N ILE A 25 1.83 -7.35 21.93
CA ILE A 25 2.80 -7.71 20.89
C ILE A 25 3.18 -6.41 20.16
N ARG A 26 4.43 -6.04 20.24
CA ARG A 26 4.89 -4.74 19.73
C ARG A 26 5.18 -4.81 18.22
N VAL A 27 4.76 -3.76 17.51
CA VAL A 27 5.05 -3.57 16.09
C VAL A 27 5.96 -2.33 15.97
N PRO A 28 7.17 -2.42 15.39
CA PRO A 28 7.77 -3.58 14.72
C PRO A 28 8.67 -4.45 15.60
N GLU A 29 8.82 -4.17 16.90
CA GLU A 29 9.84 -4.83 17.75
C GLU A 29 9.66 -6.34 17.79
N ASP A 30 8.43 -6.82 17.95
CA ASP A 30 8.13 -8.24 18.01
C ASP A 30 7.70 -8.81 16.65
N VAL A 31 6.88 -8.07 15.91
CA VAL A 31 6.39 -8.45 14.59
C VAL A 31 6.34 -7.22 13.70
N SER A 32 6.92 -7.33 12.52
CA SER A 32 6.79 -6.29 11.49
C SER A 32 5.48 -6.46 10.74
N VAL A 33 4.85 -5.35 10.32
CA VAL A 33 3.62 -5.39 9.54
C VAL A 33 3.76 -4.42 8.35
N MET A 34 3.41 -4.91 7.17
CA MET A 34 3.42 -4.13 5.94
C MET A 34 2.04 -4.12 5.33
N GLY A 35 1.61 -2.93 4.91
CA GLY A 35 0.35 -2.77 4.18
C GLY A 35 0.55 -2.80 2.68
N PHE A 36 -0.52 -2.49 1.97
CA PHE A 36 -0.54 -2.39 0.52
C PHE A 36 -1.62 -1.38 0.13
N ASP A 37 -1.40 -0.55 -0.83
CA ASP A 37 -2.23 0.52 -1.40
C ASP A 37 -1.69 1.93 -1.15
N GLY A 38 -1.05 2.18 -0.01
CA GLY A 38 -0.54 3.51 0.30
C GLY A 38 -1.63 4.53 0.68
N ILE A 39 -2.77 4.06 1.20
CA ILE A 39 -3.92 4.91 1.51
C ILE A 39 -3.85 5.45 2.94
N TYR A 40 -3.48 4.58 3.89
CA TYR A 40 -3.38 4.95 5.31
C TYR A 40 -1.92 5.09 5.69
N HIS A 41 -1.54 6.30 6.11
CA HIS A 41 -0.13 6.60 6.37
C HIS A 41 0.26 6.43 7.83
N THR A 42 -0.71 6.47 8.76
CA THR A 42 -0.42 6.43 10.19
C THR A 42 -1.35 5.46 10.90
N VAL A 43 -0.77 4.60 11.74
CA VAL A 43 -1.49 3.63 12.56
C VAL A 43 -0.91 3.67 13.95
N MET A 44 -1.76 3.96 14.96
CA MET A 44 -1.37 4.02 16.38
C MET A 44 -0.10 4.86 16.61
N GLY A 45 -0.04 6.02 15.95
CA GLY A 45 1.08 6.94 16.09
C GLY A 45 2.32 6.58 15.30
N LYS A 46 2.28 5.53 14.49
CA LYS A 46 3.41 5.08 13.67
C LYS A 46 3.08 5.23 12.19
N ASN A 47 4.07 5.55 11.39
CA ASN A 47 3.92 5.58 9.95
C ASN A 47 3.93 4.15 9.41
N LEU A 48 2.90 3.80 8.65
CA LEU A 48 2.74 2.46 8.08
C LEU A 48 3.66 2.29 6.87
N CYS A 49 4.44 1.19 6.87
CA CYS A 49 5.17 0.77 5.68
C CYS A 49 4.18 0.15 4.69
N SER A 50 4.17 0.61 3.47
CA SER A 50 3.19 0.18 2.47
C SER A 50 3.76 0.31 1.06
N ILE A 51 3.15 -0.42 0.13
CA ILE A 51 3.40 -0.23 -1.30
C ILE A 51 2.30 0.69 -1.82
N ASP A 52 2.68 1.85 -2.31
CA ASP A 52 1.74 2.77 -2.95
C ASP A 52 1.60 2.38 -4.42
N GLN A 53 0.43 1.88 -4.79
CA GLN A 53 0.13 1.49 -6.17
C GLN A 53 -0.15 2.69 -7.06
N ARG A 54 -0.15 3.90 -6.49
CA ARG A 54 -0.46 5.13 -7.20
C ARG A 54 -1.84 5.06 -7.85
N GLY A 55 -2.84 4.71 -7.03
CA GLY A 55 -4.21 4.53 -7.50
C GLY A 55 -4.79 5.76 -8.18
N HIS A 56 -4.46 6.96 -7.71
CA HIS A 56 -4.90 8.21 -8.32
C HIS A 56 -4.39 8.31 -9.76
N GLU A 57 -3.11 8.08 -9.99
CA GLU A 57 -2.51 8.13 -11.32
C GLU A 57 -3.06 7.05 -12.23
N LYS A 58 -3.29 5.84 -11.69
CA LYS A 58 -3.91 4.76 -12.46
C LYS A 58 -5.31 5.12 -12.92
N GLY A 59 -6.12 5.67 -12.03
CA GLY A 59 -7.48 6.11 -12.35
C GLY A 59 -7.49 7.21 -13.40
N LYS A 60 -6.60 8.19 -13.24
CA LYS A 60 -6.47 9.29 -14.20
C LYS A 60 -6.07 8.76 -15.57
N LYS A 61 -5.08 7.88 -15.63
CA LYS A 61 -4.61 7.31 -16.90
C LYS A 61 -5.69 6.48 -17.57
N ALA A 62 -6.44 5.69 -16.80
CA ALA A 62 -7.56 4.91 -17.35
C ALA A 62 -8.62 5.83 -17.97
N ALA A 63 -8.97 6.92 -17.28
CA ALA A 63 -9.94 7.88 -17.78
C ALA A 63 -9.45 8.58 -19.04
N GLU A 64 -8.17 8.95 -19.09
CA GLU A 64 -7.56 9.57 -20.27
C GLU A 64 -7.65 8.63 -21.48
N MET A 65 -7.31 7.36 -21.29
CA MET A 65 -7.37 6.37 -22.37
C MET A 65 -8.80 6.16 -22.85
N LEU A 66 -9.76 6.07 -21.95
CA LEU A 66 -11.16 5.93 -22.33
C LEU A 66 -11.66 7.15 -23.09
N PHE A 67 -11.29 8.36 -22.64
CA PHE A 67 -11.72 9.60 -23.29
C PHE A 67 -11.19 9.67 -24.73
N GLU A 68 -9.95 9.25 -24.98
CA GLU A 68 -9.40 9.21 -26.33
C GLU A 68 -10.16 8.22 -27.21
N ILE A 69 -10.53 7.05 -26.67
CA ILE A 69 -11.32 6.05 -27.39
C ILE A 69 -12.69 6.64 -27.77
N LEU A 70 -13.34 7.37 -26.85
CA LEU A 70 -14.63 7.98 -27.09
C LEU A 70 -14.58 9.09 -28.15
N LYS A 71 -13.43 9.73 -28.35
CA LYS A 71 -13.21 10.70 -29.41
C LYS A 71 -12.94 10.04 -30.77
N GLY A 72 -12.82 8.74 -30.82
CA GLY A 72 -12.49 7.99 -32.03
C GLY A 72 -11.00 7.81 -32.28
N ASN A 73 -10.17 8.15 -31.30
CA ASN A 73 -8.72 7.94 -31.41
C ASN A 73 -8.38 6.58 -30.79
N GLU A 74 -7.60 5.78 -31.49
CA GLU A 74 -7.08 4.54 -30.91
C GLU A 74 -5.83 4.86 -30.11
N PRO A 75 -5.72 4.37 -28.86
CA PRO A 75 -4.49 4.53 -28.09
C PRO A 75 -3.36 3.73 -28.76
N GLU A 76 -2.15 4.29 -28.74
CA GLU A 76 -0.97 3.60 -29.24
C GLU A 76 -0.71 2.32 -28.46
N ASN A 77 -0.96 2.35 -27.17
CA ASN A 77 -0.82 1.19 -26.29
C ASN A 77 -2.14 0.95 -25.57
N LYS A 78 -2.63 -0.29 -25.63
CA LYS A 78 -3.82 -0.72 -24.91
C LYS A 78 -3.54 -0.99 -23.44
N ILE A 79 -2.28 -1.06 -23.06
CA ILE A 79 -1.81 -1.32 -21.70
C ILE A 79 -0.87 -0.18 -21.30
N SER A 80 -1.13 0.41 -20.16
CA SER A 80 -0.24 1.40 -19.58
C SER A 80 0.13 0.97 -18.17
N LEU A 81 1.42 0.93 -17.88
CA LEU A 81 1.93 0.53 -16.58
C LEU A 81 2.35 1.76 -15.79
N ILE A 82 1.80 1.90 -14.59
CA ILE A 82 2.17 2.95 -13.65
C ILE A 82 3.05 2.30 -12.59
N PRO A 83 4.29 2.74 -12.40
CA PRO A 83 5.16 2.13 -11.39
C PRO A 83 4.62 2.40 -9.99
N PHE A 84 4.85 1.42 -9.10
CA PHE A 84 4.54 1.60 -7.69
C PHE A 84 5.68 2.33 -6.97
N THR A 85 5.39 2.85 -5.78
CA THR A 85 6.41 3.40 -4.89
C THR A 85 6.32 2.69 -3.54
N PHE A 86 7.45 2.61 -2.83
CA PHE A 86 7.48 2.08 -1.48
C PHE A 86 7.40 3.24 -0.49
N GLU A 87 6.37 3.21 0.35
CA GLU A 87 6.21 4.17 1.43
C GLU A 87 6.96 3.67 2.64
N GLU A 88 8.12 4.25 2.89
CA GLU A 88 8.92 3.89 4.04
C GLU A 88 8.25 4.41 5.32
N GLY A 89 8.12 3.55 6.31
CA GLY A 89 7.48 3.89 7.57
C GLY A 89 8.22 3.25 8.73
N GLU A 90 7.48 3.01 9.81
CA GLU A 90 8.06 2.57 11.08
C GLU A 90 7.58 1.17 11.49
N THR A 91 6.77 0.50 10.66
CA THR A 91 6.17 -0.79 11.01
C THR A 91 6.96 -1.99 10.55
N LEU A 92 8.09 -1.78 9.87
CA LEU A 92 9.04 -2.83 9.51
C LEU A 92 10.31 -2.67 10.32
N LYS A 93 10.85 -3.80 10.75
CA LYS A 93 12.10 -3.86 11.50
C LYS A 93 13.16 -4.54 10.66
N ASP A 94 14.36 -3.96 10.63
CA ASP A 94 15.51 -4.58 10.01
C ASP A 94 16.01 -5.70 10.95
N ILE A 95 16.07 -6.92 10.42
CA ILE A 95 16.52 -8.10 11.18
C ILE A 95 17.82 -8.69 10.64
N SER A 96 18.47 -7.98 9.70
CA SER A 96 19.74 -8.43 9.12
C SER A 96 20.91 -8.28 10.07
#